data_cef089792ea3be3d4079fc16d9668012
#
_entry.id   cef089792ea3be3d4079fc16d9668012
#
_cell.length_a   1.000
_cell.length_b   1.000
_cell.length_c   1.000
_cell.angle_alpha   90.00
_cell.angle_beta   90.00
_cell.angle_gamma   90.00
#
_symmetry.space_group_name_H-M   'P 1'
#
loop_
_entity.id
_entity.type
_entity.pdbx_description
1 polymer ?
#
loop_
_entity_poly.entity_id
_entity_poly.type
_entity_poly.pdbx_seq_one_letter_code
_entity_poly.pdbx_strand_id
1 'polypeptide(L)'
;MRFSTTSRHLVFAIILLSLGLTGFGAPRAADQKAVYVGTDACKGCHEDQVDRFMTSSKKAKSYSSIQKMQKKLTPAEFQGCFKCHTTGFGAPGGFTSAEKTPDLKNTGCEVCHGPGSLHAESGDPADLAVKVTLQVCSTCHDSERIAAFGFKPILYAGAH
;
A
#
# COMPACT_ATOMS: atom_id res chain seq x y z
N MET A 1 60.44 -37.85 -24.06
CA MET A 1 59.42 -37.86 -22.94
C MET A 1 58.06 -37.57 -23.52
N ARG A 2 57.18 -38.60 -23.55
CA ARG A 2 55.81 -38.47 -24.13
C ARG A 2 54.90 -38.01 -22.99
N PHE A 3 54.43 -36.81 -23.02
CA PHE A 3 53.38 -36.35 -22.10
C PHE A 3 52.02 -36.90 -22.55
N SER A 4 51.40 -37.61 -21.63
CA SER A 4 50.12 -38.30 -21.83
C SER A 4 49.00 -37.29 -22.12
N THR A 5 48.28 -37.53 -23.21
CA THR A 5 47.13 -36.74 -23.72
C THR A 5 45.94 -36.68 -22.73
N THR A 6 45.90 -37.55 -21.71
CA THR A 6 44.81 -37.64 -20.72
C THR A 6 44.80 -36.49 -19.70
N SER A 7 45.95 -35.83 -19.47
CA SER A 7 46.02 -34.71 -18.50
C SER A 7 45.41 -33.40 -19.02
N ARG A 8 45.35 -33.21 -20.36
CA ARG A 8 44.79 -31.96 -20.93
C ARG A 8 43.26 -31.90 -20.91
N HIS A 9 42.59 -33.05 -20.96
CA HIS A 9 41.12 -33.10 -20.92
C HIS A 9 40.55 -32.88 -19.52
N LEU A 10 41.29 -33.29 -18.46
CA LEU A 10 40.86 -33.10 -17.08
C LEU A 10 40.89 -31.63 -16.66
N VAL A 11 41.88 -30.85 -17.13
CA VAL A 11 42.01 -29.42 -16.83
C VAL A 11 40.90 -28.60 -17.52
N PHE A 12 40.52 -28.96 -18.75
CA PHE A 12 39.44 -28.31 -19.48
C PHE A 12 38.07 -28.60 -18.87
N ALA A 13 37.83 -29.79 -18.31
CA ALA A 13 36.56 -30.14 -17.66
C ALA A 13 36.35 -29.37 -16.35
N ILE A 14 37.42 -29.07 -15.58
CA ILE A 14 37.34 -28.33 -14.33
C ILE A 14 37.08 -26.84 -14.58
N ILE A 15 37.57 -26.24 -15.65
CA ILE A 15 37.36 -24.84 -15.99
C ILE A 15 35.92 -24.59 -16.48
N LEU A 16 35.29 -25.55 -17.13
CA LEU A 16 33.90 -25.41 -17.58
C LEU A 16 32.86 -25.57 -16.46
N LEU A 17 33.21 -26.22 -15.34
CA LEU A 17 32.32 -26.43 -14.21
C LEU A 17 32.27 -25.20 -13.23
N SER A 18 33.28 -24.33 -13.31
CA SER A 18 33.34 -23.13 -12.44
C SER A 18 32.64 -21.89 -12.99
N LEU A 19 32.13 -21.88 -14.22
CA LEU A 19 31.40 -20.76 -14.83
C LEU A 19 29.89 -20.82 -14.63
N GLY A 20 29.36 -21.79 -13.89
CA GLY A 20 27.92 -22.05 -13.77
C GLY A 20 27.22 -21.46 -12.56
N LEU A 21 27.90 -20.75 -11.65
CA LEU A 21 27.29 -20.22 -10.39
C LEU A 21 27.43 -18.69 -10.21
N THR A 22 27.37 -17.94 -11.29
CA THR A 22 26.98 -16.54 -11.13
C THR A 22 25.47 -16.53 -11.00
N GLY A 23 24.99 -16.63 -9.76
CA GLY A 23 23.61 -16.37 -9.43
C GLY A 23 23.24 -15.00 -10.00
N PHE A 24 22.42 -14.97 -11.05
CA PHE A 24 21.70 -13.78 -11.45
C PHE A 24 20.76 -13.45 -10.30
N GLY A 25 21.26 -12.73 -9.30
CA GLY A 25 20.44 -11.95 -8.41
C GLY A 25 19.66 -11.01 -9.33
N ALA A 26 18.35 -11.24 -9.48
CA ALA A 26 17.50 -10.30 -10.17
C ALA A 26 17.77 -8.90 -9.55
N PRO A 27 17.95 -7.85 -10.35
CA PRO A 27 18.14 -6.52 -9.82
C PRO A 27 16.91 -6.21 -8.96
N ARG A 28 17.11 -6.04 -7.66
CA ARG A 28 16.09 -5.50 -6.75
C ARG A 28 15.75 -4.13 -7.35
N ALA A 29 14.50 -3.96 -7.74
CA ALA A 29 14.03 -2.73 -8.39
C ALA A 29 14.13 -1.59 -7.37
N ALA A 30 15.29 -0.98 -7.26
CA ALA A 30 15.61 0.10 -6.31
C ALA A 30 14.89 1.43 -6.62
N ASP A 31 13.99 1.45 -7.63
CA ASP A 31 13.34 2.68 -8.11
C ASP A 31 11.81 2.52 -8.29
N GLN A 32 11.23 1.45 -7.78
CA GLN A 32 9.78 1.21 -7.91
C GLN A 32 9.04 1.97 -6.82
N LYS A 33 8.33 3.05 -7.20
CA LYS A 33 7.45 3.78 -6.27
C LYS A 33 6.24 2.92 -5.93
N ALA A 34 5.94 2.82 -4.63
CA ALA A 34 4.72 2.17 -4.17
C ALA A 34 3.48 2.88 -4.75
N VAL A 35 2.48 2.10 -5.16
CA VAL A 35 1.19 2.57 -5.65
C VAL A 35 0.06 2.07 -4.76
N TYR A 36 -1.10 2.73 -4.82
CA TYR A 36 -2.29 2.32 -4.08
C TYR A 36 -2.92 1.08 -4.73
N VAL A 37 -3.25 0.08 -3.93
CA VAL A 37 -3.82 -1.21 -4.36
C VAL A 37 -5.21 -1.49 -3.82
N GLY A 38 -5.69 -0.68 -2.87
CA GLY A 38 -7.00 -0.83 -2.24
C GLY A 38 -7.02 -1.81 -1.06
N THR A 39 -8.05 -1.67 -0.23
CA THR A 39 -8.18 -2.45 1.02
C THR A 39 -8.26 -3.95 0.78
N ASP A 40 -8.86 -4.39 -0.32
CA ASP A 40 -9.06 -5.82 -0.61
C ASP A 40 -7.71 -6.54 -0.85
N ALA A 41 -6.70 -5.85 -1.36
CA ALA A 41 -5.36 -6.41 -1.53
C ALA A 41 -4.70 -6.80 -0.20
N CYS A 42 -5.10 -6.16 0.91
CA CYS A 42 -4.57 -6.45 2.24
C CYS A 42 -5.16 -7.72 2.85
N LYS A 43 -6.36 -8.14 2.38
CA LYS A 43 -7.15 -9.20 3.00
C LYS A 43 -6.43 -10.57 2.99
N GLY A 44 -5.64 -10.84 1.96
CA GLY A 44 -4.95 -12.13 1.82
C GLY A 44 -4.04 -12.50 2.99
N CYS A 45 -3.47 -11.50 3.68
CA CYS A 45 -2.59 -11.69 4.84
C CYS A 45 -3.17 -11.11 6.13
N HIS A 46 -4.06 -10.11 6.05
CA HIS A 46 -4.62 -9.36 7.18
C HIS A 46 -6.14 -9.51 7.28
N GLU A 47 -6.67 -10.74 7.12
CA GLU A 47 -8.12 -10.99 7.05
C GLU A 47 -8.88 -10.43 8.25
N ASP A 48 -8.43 -10.73 9.48
CA ASP A 48 -9.08 -10.27 10.70
C ASP A 48 -9.12 -8.74 10.82
N GLN A 49 -8.05 -8.05 10.42
CA GLN A 49 -7.96 -6.59 10.47
C GLN A 49 -8.89 -5.98 9.42
N VAL A 50 -8.89 -6.51 8.21
CA VAL A 50 -9.76 -6.05 7.12
C VAL A 50 -11.22 -6.26 7.49
N ASP A 51 -11.61 -7.43 7.98
CA ASP A 51 -13.00 -7.73 8.33
C ASP A 51 -13.49 -6.83 9.48
N ARG A 52 -12.68 -6.61 10.51
CA ARG A 52 -13.02 -5.67 11.61
C ARG A 52 -13.14 -4.24 11.09
N PHE A 53 -12.21 -3.80 10.25
CA PHE A 53 -12.25 -2.48 9.63
C PHE A 53 -13.52 -2.29 8.79
N MET A 54 -13.82 -3.22 7.90
CA MET A 54 -14.98 -3.15 7.00
C MET A 54 -16.31 -3.20 7.76
N THR A 55 -16.36 -3.92 8.88
CA THR A 55 -17.57 -4.08 9.70
C THR A 55 -17.80 -2.90 10.62
N SER A 56 -16.77 -2.44 11.32
CA SER A 56 -16.87 -1.53 12.44
C SER A 56 -16.50 -0.09 12.11
N SER A 57 -15.63 0.13 11.11
CA SER A 57 -15.15 1.47 10.80
C SER A 57 -16.08 2.23 9.86
N LYS A 58 -16.48 3.44 10.29
CA LYS A 58 -17.21 4.38 9.41
C LYS A 58 -16.37 4.81 8.19
N LYS A 59 -15.04 4.74 8.27
CA LYS A 59 -14.11 5.07 7.19
C LYS A 59 -14.30 4.14 5.99
N ALA A 60 -14.55 2.86 6.22
CA ALA A 60 -14.82 1.88 5.17
C ALA A 60 -16.05 2.21 4.30
N LYS A 61 -16.88 3.15 4.74
CA LYS A 61 -18.10 3.62 4.06
C LYS A 61 -18.10 5.14 3.86
N SER A 62 -16.93 5.78 3.89
CA SER A 62 -16.79 7.24 3.91
C SER A 62 -17.34 7.92 2.65
N TYR A 63 -17.16 7.33 1.48
CA TYR A 63 -17.68 7.88 0.22
C TYR A 63 -19.20 7.96 0.21
N SER A 64 -19.90 6.98 0.75
CA SER A 64 -21.36 6.99 0.80
C SER A 64 -21.93 8.15 1.61
N SER A 65 -21.18 8.68 2.58
CA SER A 65 -21.61 9.85 3.37
C SER A 65 -21.58 11.14 2.56
N ILE A 66 -20.54 11.34 1.73
CA ILE A 66 -20.45 12.52 0.86
C ILE A 66 -21.35 12.41 -0.37
N GLN A 67 -21.56 11.21 -0.89
CA GLN A 67 -22.41 10.96 -2.05
C GLN A 67 -23.84 11.47 -1.85
N LYS A 68 -24.36 11.42 -0.62
CA LYS A 68 -25.67 11.96 -0.25
C LYS A 68 -25.78 13.47 -0.49
N MET A 69 -24.64 14.18 -0.41
CA MET A 69 -24.58 15.64 -0.59
C MET A 69 -24.31 16.05 -2.03
N GLN A 70 -23.87 15.13 -2.88
CA GLN A 70 -23.38 15.39 -4.25
C GLN A 70 -24.34 16.24 -5.07
N LYS A 71 -25.65 15.97 -4.98
CA LYS A 71 -26.68 16.70 -5.75
C LYS A 71 -26.83 18.18 -5.33
N LYS A 72 -26.29 18.56 -4.17
CA LYS A 72 -26.39 19.91 -3.60
C LYS A 72 -25.10 20.71 -3.75
N LEU A 73 -24.07 20.11 -4.32
CA LEU A 73 -22.73 20.66 -4.45
C LEU A 73 -22.36 20.83 -5.92
N THR A 74 -21.56 21.81 -6.21
CA THR A 74 -20.85 21.88 -7.49
C THR A 74 -19.84 20.75 -7.60
N PRO A 75 -19.39 20.36 -8.81
CA PRO A 75 -18.36 19.34 -8.97
C PRO A 75 -17.07 19.66 -8.19
N ALA A 76 -16.65 20.91 -8.14
CA ALA A 76 -15.45 21.33 -7.42
C ALA A 76 -15.60 21.19 -5.89
N GLU A 77 -16.75 21.59 -5.33
CA GLU A 77 -17.05 21.40 -3.91
C GLU A 77 -17.12 19.93 -3.53
N PHE A 78 -17.74 19.11 -4.37
CA PHE A 78 -17.80 17.66 -4.13
C PHE A 78 -16.40 17.04 -4.17
N GLN A 79 -15.57 17.43 -5.12
CA GLN A 79 -14.18 16.98 -5.22
C GLN A 79 -13.35 17.36 -3.98
N GLY A 80 -13.64 18.50 -3.34
CA GLY A 80 -13.00 18.93 -2.10
C GLY A 80 -13.15 17.94 -0.95
N CYS A 81 -14.18 17.10 -0.98
CA CYS A 81 -14.40 16.05 0.04
C CYS A 81 -13.43 14.86 -0.12
N PHE A 82 -12.89 14.62 -1.31
CA PHE A 82 -12.17 13.40 -1.65
C PHE A 82 -10.90 13.22 -0.84
N LYS A 83 -10.21 14.30 -0.48
CA LYS A 83 -9.00 14.25 0.34
C LYS A 83 -9.17 13.45 1.62
N CYS A 84 -10.34 13.55 2.27
CA CYS A 84 -10.63 12.91 3.55
C CYS A 84 -11.53 11.67 3.42
N HIS A 85 -12.23 11.51 2.30
CA HIS A 85 -13.25 10.49 2.13
C HIS A 85 -12.89 9.40 1.11
N THR A 86 -11.70 9.48 0.50
CA THR A 86 -11.19 8.49 -0.46
C THR A 86 -9.72 8.17 -0.17
N THR A 87 -9.18 7.15 -0.83
CA THR A 87 -7.79 6.72 -0.64
C THR A 87 -6.90 7.36 -1.70
N GLY A 88 -5.89 8.10 -1.26
CA GLY A 88 -4.82 8.61 -2.12
C GLY A 88 -5.23 9.71 -3.11
N PHE A 89 -6.38 10.40 -2.90
CA PHE A 89 -6.78 11.50 -3.80
C PHE A 89 -5.71 12.57 -3.90
N GLY A 90 -5.35 12.93 -5.14
CA GLY A 90 -4.28 13.88 -5.44
C GLY A 90 -2.87 13.28 -5.46
N ALA A 91 -2.70 12.02 -5.08
CA ALA A 91 -1.43 11.31 -5.18
C ALA A 91 -1.37 10.42 -6.43
N PRO A 92 -0.16 10.15 -6.97
CA PRO A 92 0.00 9.22 -8.09
C PRO A 92 -0.59 7.84 -7.79
N GLY A 93 -1.46 7.34 -8.68
CA GLY A 93 -2.14 6.05 -8.51
C GLY A 93 -3.28 6.03 -7.49
N GLY A 94 -3.59 7.17 -6.84
CA GLY A 94 -4.69 7.28 -5.90
C GLY A 94 -6.07 7.44 -6.56
N PHE A 95 -7.08 7.70 -5.73
CA PHE A 95 -8.47 7.86 -6.18
C PHE A 95 -8.64 8.95 -7.24
N THR A 96 -9.36 8.63 -8.31
CA THR A 96 -9.71 9.57 -9.38
C THR A 96 -11.22 9.74 -9.53
N SER A 97 -11.96 8.63 -9.59
CA SER A 97 -13.43 8.63 -9.57
C SER A 97 -13.95 7.26 -9.10
N ALA A 98 -15.22 7.20 -8.69
CA ALA A 98 -15.83 5.96 -8.23
C ALA A 98 -15.90 4.87 -9.33
N GLU A 99 -15.90 5.28 -10.60
CA GLU A 99 -15.94 4.39 -11.77
C GLU A 99 -14.54 3.91 -12.16
N LYS A 100 -13.52 4.78 -12.08
CA LYS A 100 -12.16 4.46 -12.54
C LYS A 100 -11.33 3.74 -11.49
N THR A 101 -11.52 4.10 -10.23
CA THR A 101 -10.77 3.55 -9.09
C THR A 101 -11.72 3.15 -7.96
N PRO A 102 -12.64 2.18 -8.20
CA PRO A 102 -13.68 1.80 -7.24
C PRO A 102 -13.12 1.29 -5.91
N ASP A 103 -11.98 0.63 -5.92
CA ASP A 103 -11.33 0.06 -4.73
C ASP A 103 -10.72 1.13 -3.80
N LEU A 104 -10.53 2.35 -4.33
CA LEU A 104 -10.00 3.50 -3.60
C LEU A 104 -11.08 4.50 -3.18
N LYS A 105 -12.35 4.25 -3.49
CA LYS A 105 -13.44 5.20 -3.25
C LYS A 105 -13.73 5.50 -1.78
N ASN A 106 -13.27 4.67 -0.86
CA ASN A 106 -13.41 4.91 0.58
C ASN A 106 -12.05 5.23 1.21
N THR A 107 -12.06 5.70 2.45
CA THR A 107 -10.88 5.84 3.28
C THR A 107 -10.43 4.45 3.72
N GLY A 108 -9.51 3.85 2.99
CA GLY A 108 -9.00 2.50 3.21
C GLY A 108 -7.76 2.44 4.10
N CYS A 109 -7.17 1.25 4.21
CA CYS A 109 -5.96 0.98 5.00
C CYS A 109 -4.80 1.91 4.61
N GLU A 110 -4.63 2.14 3.32
CA GLU A 110 -3.52 2.90 2.76
C GLU A 110 -3.58 4.41 3.01
N VAL A 111 -4.71 4.94 3.52
CA VAL A 111 -4.76 6.34 3.98
C VAL A 111 -3.90 6.53 5.22
N CYS A 112 -3.81 5.49 6.07
CA CYS A 112 -3.00 5.52 7.28
C CYS A 112 -1.61 4.91 7.07
N HIS A 113 -1.51 3.84 6.29
CA HIS A 113 -0.29 3.06 6.09
C HIS A 113 0.54 3.49 4.88
N GLY A 114 -0.01 4.34 4.00
CA GLY A 114 0.59 4.70 2.73
C GLY A 114 0.34 3.66 1.64
N PRO A 115 0.77 3.94 0.38
CA PRO A 115 0.57 3.03 -0.74
C PRO A 115 1.25 1.68 -0.49
N GLY A 116 0.50 0.60 -0.65
CA GLY A 116 0.83 -0.73 -0.15
C GLY A 116 1.35 -1.73 -1.18
N SER A 117 1.53 -1.36 -2.46
CA SER A 117 1.89 -2.33 -3.50
C SER A 117 3.19 -3.09 -3.22
N LEU A 118 4.24 -2.40 -2.77
CA LEU A 118 5.53 -3.03 -2.48
C LEU A 118 5.44 -3.99 -1.29
N HIS A 119 4.74 -3.57 -0.21
CA HIS A 119 4.49 -4.43 0.94
C HIS A 119 3.63 -5.66 0.57
N ALA A 120 2.59 -5.48 -0.24
CA ALA A 120 1.74 -6.59 -0.67
C ALA A 120 2.51 -7.63 -1.50
N GLU A 121 3.55 -7.21 -2.21
CA GLU A 121 4.44 -8.09 -2.97
C GLU A 121 5.51 -8.76 -2.11
N SER A 122 6.16 -8.01 -1.21
CA SER A 122 7.30 -8.48 -0.41
C SER A 122 6.91 -9.12 0.92
N GLY A 123 5.80 -8.69 1.53
CA GLY A 123 5.44 -9.00 2.90
C GLY A 123 6.30 -8.28 3.96
N ASP A 124 7.25 -7.42 3.54
CA ASP A 124 8.13 -6.72 4.47
C ASP A 124 7.46 -5.43 4.98
N PRO A 125 7.27 -5.27 6.31
CA PRO A 125 6.72 -4.03 6.88
C PRO A 125 7.54 -2.77 6.57
N ALA A 126 8.84 -2.92 6.25
CA ALA A 126 9.69 -1.80 5.86
C ALA A 126 9.30 -1.18 4.50
N ASP A 127 8.55 -1.91 3.69
CA ASP A 127 8.03 -1.44 2.40
C ASP A 127 6.72 -0.64 2.55
N LEU A 128 6.20 -0.48 3.76
CA LEU A 128 5.12 0.48 4.05
C LEU A 128 5.69 1.88 4.26
N ALA A 129 5.18 2.84 3.49
CA ALA A 129 5.73 4.19 3.44
C ALA A 129 5.48 5.02 4.72
N VAL A 130 4.49 4.65 5.54
CA VAL A 130 3.99 5.50 6.62
C VAL A 130 3.96 4.79 7.96
N LYS A 131 4.71 5.34 8.92
CA LYS A 131 4.51 5.01 10.33
C LYS A 131 3.26 5.75 10.84
N VAL A 132 2.24 5.01 11.23
CA VAL A 132 0.99 5.59 11.71
C VAL A 132 1.20 6.35 13.02
N THR A 133 0.88 7.65 13.00
CA THR A 133 0.97 8.56 14.15
C THR A 133 -0.28 9.43 14.22
N LEU A 134 -0.46 10.16 15.30
CA LEU A 134 -1.56 11.15 15.40
C LEU A 134 -1.52 12.21 14.30
N GLN A 135 -0.33 12.52 13.78
CA GLN A 135 -0.17 13.46 12.66
C GLN A 135 -0.91 12.96 11.40
N VAL A 136 -0.89 11.65 11.14
CA VAL A 136 -1.65 11.05 10.04
C VAL A 136 -3.15 11.27 10.24
N CYS A 137 -3.64 11.11 11.46
CA CYS A 137 -5.06 11.36 11.78
C CYS A 137 -5.44 12.84 11.54
N SER A 138 -4.55 13.76 11.89
CA SER A 138 -4.79 15.20 11.78
C SER A 138 -4.90 15.70 10.34
N THR A 139 -4.47 14.93 9.34
CA THR A 139 -4.64 15.32 7.93
C THR A 139 -6.11 15.44 7.51
N CYS A 140 -7.00 14.74 8.21
CA CYS A 140 -8.45 14.75 7.96
C CYS A 140 -9.25 15.19 9.20
N HIS A 141 -8.73 14.92 10.40
CA HIS A 141 -9.35 15.27 11.68
C HIS A 141 -8.69 16.55 12.22
N ASP A 142 -8.88 17.67 11.51
CA ASP A 142 -8.22 18.95 11.76
C ASP A 142 -9.14 19.98 12.45
N SER A 143 -10.45 19.73 12.52
CA SER A 143 -11.38 20.63 13.15
C SER A 143 -11.30 20.58 14.68
N GLU A 144 -11.58 21.72 15.34
CA GLU A 144 -11.60 21.82 16.81
C GLU A 144 -12.52 20.78 17.47
N ARG A 145 -13.68 20.49 16.85
CA ARG A 145 -14.60 19.44 17.32
C ARG A 145 -13.95 18.06 17.30
N ILE A 146 -13.16 17.75 16.27
CA ILE A 146 -12.51 16.46 16.09
C ILE A 146 -11.27 16.39 16.98
N ALA A 147 -10.53 17.48 17.10
CA ALA A 147 -9.40 17.57 18.03
C ALA A 147 -9.84 17.34 19.49
N ALA A 148 -11.01 17.88 19.90
CA ALA A 148 -11.58 17.67 21.23
C ALA A 148 -11.96 16.20 21.51
N PHE A 149 -12.19 15.41 20.46
CA PHE A 149 -12.44 13.96 20.57
C PHE A 149 -11.17 13.18 21.03
N GLY A 150 -9.99 13.80 20.92
CA GLY A 150 -8.72 13.33 21.48
C GLY A 150 -8.16 12.07 20.85
N PHE A 151 -8.72 11.58 19.74
CA PHE A 151 -8.35 10.35 19.03
C PHE A 151 -8.32 9.07 19.90
N LYS A 152 -8.61 9.18 21.20
CA LYS A 152 -8.54 8.05 22.14
C LYS A 152 -9.32 6.82 21.69
N PRO A 153 -10.57 6.92 21.20
CA PRO A 153 -11.29 5.75 20.72
C PRO A 153 -10.61 5.05 19.54
N ILE A 154 -9.91 5.79 18.67
CA ILE A 154 -9.19 5.23 17.54
C ILE A 154 -7.93 4.50 18.02
N LEU A 155 -7.23 5.06 19.01
CA LEU A 155 -6.00 4.48 19.56
C LEU A 155 -6.26 3.23 20.39
N TYR A 156 -7.33 3.21 21.20
CA TYR A 156 -7.59 2.14 22.16
C TYR A 156 -8.62 1.11 21.70
N ALA A 157 -9.59 1.50 20.88
CA ALA A 157 -10.53 0.57 20.27
C ALA A 157 -10.00 -0.07 19.00
N GLY A 158 -8.85 0.43 18.55
CA GLY A 158 -8.25 0.02 17.28
C GLY A 158 -8.90 0.70 16.08
N ALA A 159 -8.11 0.95 15.06
CA ALA A 159 -8.62 1.35 13.76
C ALA A 159 -9.11 0.11 12.99
N HIS A 160 -8.68 -1.05 13.48
CA HIS A 160 -8.99 -2.38 12.94
C HIS A 160 -8.76 -3.47 14.00
#